data_2294f82185b14d660f0b064e2c10fe56
#
_entry.id   2294f82185b14d660f0b064e2c10fe56
#
_cell.length_a   1.000
_cell.length_b   1.000
_cell.length_c   1.000
_cell.angle_alpha   90.00
_cell.angle_beta   90.00
_cell.angle_gamma   90.00
#
_symmetry.space_group_name_H-M   'P 1'
#
loop_
_entity.id
_entity.type
_entity.pdbx_description
1 polymer ?
#
loop_
_entity_poly.entity_id
_entity_poly.type
_entity_poly.pdbx_seq_one_letter_code
_entity_poly.pdbx_strand_id
1 'polypeptide(L)'
;MLFRSNPRRAKKLYREVVPKAVDEYLEFIEKGKNQSDLQKLMNPVWHVHNGTIPNEKIIMSFSMLLNLVETSNADNKKLLWKFVKKYKQDIKEDEHPIFDNLINYAIKYFNDVIKTKKVYKTPNESEKGALNALIKSLDNCNDDMAPEELQTNIFTVGKENGYKENLRDWFKLIYEVVFGDENGPRMGFFISFFGVQETKQLIKNKLNNV
;
A
#
# COMPACT_ATOMS: atom_id res chain seq x y z
N MET A 1 19.38 -32.63 -7.61
CA MET A 1 18.59 -33.11 -6.47
C MET A 1 17.12 -32.90 -6.83
N LEU A 2 16.42 -34.00 -7.20
CA LEU A 2 14.99 -33.92 -7.58
C LEU A 2 14.16 -33.71 -6.30
N PHE A 3 13.51 -32.57 -6.17
CA PHE A 3 12.52 -32.34 -5.12
C PHE A 3 11.34 -33.31 -5.38
N ARG A 4 11.32 -34.45 -4.70
CA ARG A 4 10.14 -35.29 -4.62
C ARG A 4 9.11 -34.55 -3.74
N SER A 5 8.19 -33.80 -4.36
CA SER A 5 6.99 -33.34 -3.69
C SER A 5 6.18 -34.56 -3.26
N ASN A 6 5.97 -34.74 -1.96
CA ASN A 6 5.11 -35.80 -1.45
C ASN A 6 3.66 -35.52 -1.94
N PRO A 7 3.08 -36.36 -2.82
CA PRO A 7 1.76 -36.08 -3.42
C PRO A 7 0.61 -36.07 -2.40
N ARG A 8 0.86 -36.50 -1.17
CA ARG A 8 -0.14 -36.53 -0.09
C ARG A 8 -0.26 -35.20 0.69
N ARG A 9 0.57 -34.19 0.42
CA ARG A 9 0.48 -32.85 1.02
C ARG A 9 0.35 -31.81 -0.09
N ALA A 10 -0.86 -31.67 -0.65
CA ALA A 10 -1.19 -30.50 -1.43
C ALA A 10 -1.01 -29.26 -0.53
N LYS A 11 -0.02 -28.42 -0.82
CA LYS A 11 0.12 -27.13 -0.15
C LYS A 11 -1.07 -26.28 -0.57
N LYS A 12 -1.96 -25.97 0.37
CA LYS A 12 -3.04 -25.02 0.12
C LYS A 12 -2.40 -23.64 -0.08
N LEU A 13 -2.58 -23.06 -1.24
CA LEU A 13 -2.25 -21.66 -1.47
C LEU A 13 -3.45 -20.82 -1.02
N TYR A 14 -3.26 -20.07 0.04
CA TYR A 14 -4.27 -19.12 0.50
C TYR A 14 -4.16 -17.83 -0.30
N ARG A 15 -5.30 -17.30 -0.74
CA ARG A 15 -5.32 -16.06 -1.56
C ARG A 15 -4.73 -14.87 -0.81
N GLU A 16 -4.82 -14.86 0.50
CA GLU A 16 -4.32 -13.81 1.39
C GLU A 16 -2.80 -13.63 1.34
N VAL A 17 -2.05 -14.63 0.89
CA VAL A 17 -0.58 -14.51 0.73
C VAL A 17 -0.16 -13.84 -0.58
N VAL A 18 -1.09 -13.65 -1.54
CA VAL A 18 -0.78 -13.10 -2.86
C VAL A 18 -0.14 -11.71 -2.78
N PRO A 19 -0.67 -10.73 -2.02
CA PRO A 19 -0.07 -9.41 -1.95
C PRO A 19 1.38 -9.45 -1.48
N LYS A 20 1.66 -10.22 -0.43
CA LYS A 20 3.02 -10.38 0.09
C LYS A 20 3.95 -11.02 -0.93
N ALA A 21 3.50 -12.08 -1.62
CA ALA A 21 4.30 -12.76 -2.63
C ALA A 21 4.63 -11.84 -3.82
N VAL A 22 3.68 -10.98 -4.22
CA VAL A 22 3.91 -9.99 -5.26
C VAL A 22 4.90 -8.93 -4.79
N ASP A 23 4.78 -8.43 -3.55
CA ASP A 23 5.72 -7.46 -3.00
C ASP A 23 7.14 -8.04 -2.89
N GLU A 24 7.29 -9.30 -2.45
CA GLU A 24 8.57 -10.01 -2.45
C GLU A 24 9.16 -10.14 -3.86
N TYR A 25 8.34 -10.44 -4.87
CA TYR A 25 8.77 -10.47 -6.27
C TYR A 25 9.30 -9.09 -6.73
N LEU A 26 8.61 -8.00 -6.42
CA LEU A 26 9.03 -6.64 -6.76
C LEU A 26 10.36 -6.28 -6.05
N GLU A 27 10.53 -6.66 -4.80
CA GLU A 27 11.80 -6.49 -4.08
C GLU A 27 12.96 -7.27 -4.75
N PHE A 28 12.71 -8.48 -5.23
CA PHE A 28 13.73 -9.27 -5.94
C PHE A 28 14.10 -8.67 -7.29
N ILE A 29 13.17 -7.98 -7.98
CA ILE A 29 13.50 -7.16 -9.16
C ILE A 29 14.50 -6.07 -8.77
N GLU A 30 14.18 -5.26 -7.76
CA GLU A 30 15.05 -4.14 -7.34
C GLU A 30 16.42 -4.64 -6.85
N LYS A 31 16.45 -5.69 -6.03
CA LYS A 31 17.71 -6.33 -5.59
C LYS A 31 18.55 -6.82 -6.76
N GLY A 32 17.89 -7.44 -7.75
CA GLY A 32 18.54 -8.04 -8.90
C GLY A 32 19.30 -7.07 -9.79
N LYS A 33 18.89 -5.80 -9.84
CA LYS A 33 19.55 -4.74 -10.62
C LYS A 33 21.00 -4.49 -10.17
N ASN A 34 21.28 -4.68 -8.89
CA ASN A 34 22.59 -4.39 -8.28
C ASN A 34 23.38 -5.68 -7.94
N GLN A 35 22.89 -6.86 -8.31
CA GLN A 35 23.55 -8.13 -8.05
C GLN A 35 24.58 -8.49 -9.10
N SER A 36 25.70 -9.10 -8.67
CA SER A 36 26.66 -9.77 -9.59
C SER A 36 26.00 -10.97 -10.25
N ASP A 37 26.58 -11.46 -11.35
CA ASP A 37 26.02 -12.61 -12.08
C ASP A 37 25.89 -13.87 -11.22
N LEU A 38 26.85 -14.11 -10.32
CA LEU A 38 26.78 -15.23 -9.38
C LEU A 38 25.62 -15.05 -8.37
N GLN A 39 25.39 -13.84 -7.89
CA GLN A 39 24.28 -13.53 -6.96
C GLN A 39 22.93 -13.64 -7.65
N LYS A 40 22.83 -13.26 -8.94
CA LYS A 40 21.59 -13.40 -9.72
C LYS A 40 21.12 -14.85 -9.82
N LEU A 41 22.04 -15.83 -9.81
CA LEU A 41 21.70 -17.26 -9.80
C LEU A 41 20.89 -17.67 -8.55
N MET A 42 20.97 -16.90 -7.47
CA MET A 42 20.18 -17.10 -6.24
C MET A 42 18.89 -16.27 -6.22
N ASN A 43 18.67 -15.41 -7.22
CA ASN A 43 17.51 -14.57 -7.30
C ASN A 43 16.35 -15.27 -8.03
N PRO A 44 15.18 -15.50 -7.38
CA PRO A 44 14.06 -16.19 -8.04
C PRO A 44 13.60 -15.50 -9.32
N VAL A 45 13.64 -14.17 -9.39
CA VAL A 45 13.22 -13.37 -10.55
C VAL A 45 14.11 -13.67 -11.77
N TRP A 46 15.41 -13.89 -11.58
CA TRP A 46 16.32 -14.30 -12.64
C TRP A 46 15.84 -15.56 -13.36
N HIS A 47 15.39 -16.55 -12.60
CA HIS A 47 14.89 -17.81 -13.15
C HIS A 47 13.53 -17.66 -13.82
N VAL A 48 12.62 -16.89 -13.21
CA VAL A 48 11.28 -16.62 -13.76
C VAL A 48 11.36 -15.89 -15.10
N HIS A 49 12.36 -15.01 -15.27
CA HIS A 49 12.57 -14.21 -16.48
C HIS A 49 13.68 -14.76 -17.40
N ASN A 50 13.93 -16.07 -17.37
CA ASN A 50 14.87 -16.74 -18.28
C ASN A 50 16.27 -16.11 -18.32
N GLY A 51 16.83 -15.76 -17.17
CA GLY A 51 18.16 -15.17 -17.07
C GLY A 51 18.23 -13.66 -17.27
N THR A 52 17.11 -12.95 -17.18
CA THR A 52 17.05 -11.49 -17.29
C THR A 52 16.33 -10.89 -16.10
N ILE A 53 16.89 -9.86 -15.48
CA ILE A 53 16.17 -9.08 -14.47
C ILE A 53 15.43 -7.93 -15.16
N PRO A 54 14.11 -7.77 -14.98
CA PRO A 54 13.40 -6.63 -15.52
C PRO A 54 14.01 -5.30 -15.04
N ASN A 55 14.21 -4.36 -15.97
CA ASN A 55 14.81 -3.05 -15.64
C ASN A 55 13.77 -1.97 -15.30
N GLU A 56 12.51 -2.34 -15.20
CA GLU A 56 11.44 -1.42 -14.85
C GLU A 56 11.62 -0.90 -13.43
N LYS A 57 11.49 0.42 -13.23
CA LYS A 57 11.53 1.04 -11.91
C LYS A 57 10.23 0.75 -11.18
N ILE A 58 10.34 0.15 -10.00
CA ILE A 58 9.17 -0.11 -9.17
C ILE A 58 8.66 1.21 -8.58
N ILE A 59 7.40 1.52 -8.83
CA ILE A 59 6.75 2.77 -8.43
C ILE A 59 6.27 2.69 -6.99
N MET A 60 5.57 1.59 -6.66
CA MET A 60 5.06 1.29 -5.33
C MET A 60 4.85 -0.22 -5.16
N SER A 61 4.64 -0.66 -3.92
CA SER A 61 4.29 -2.06 -3.62
C SER A 61 2.87 -2.40 -4.09
N PHE A 62 2.61 -3.69 -4.29
CA PHE A 62 1.28 -4.18 -4.64
C PHE A 62 0.29 -3.95 -3.48
N SER A 63 0.74 -4.12 -2.24
CA SER A 63 -0.06 -3.81 -1.04
C SER A 63 -0.48 -2.34 -1.00
N MET A 64 0.43 -1.41 -1.36
CA MET A 64 0.09 0.02 -1.47
C MET A 64 -0.94 0.28 -2.56
N LEU A 65 -0.79 -0.38 -3.71
CA LEU A 65 -1.72 -0.25 -4.83
C LEU A 65 -3.13 -0.76 -4.45
N LEU A 66 -3.23 -1.84 -3.68
CA LEU A 66 -4.51 -2.34 -3.15
C LEU A 66 -5.20 -1.31 -2.24
N ASN A 67 -4.44 -0.63 -1.37
CA ASN A 67 -5.00 0.43 -0.52
C ASN A 67 -5.50 1.63 -1.35
N LEU A 68 -4.79 1.98 -2.44
CA LEU A 68 -5.26 3.02 -3.36
C LEU A 68 -6.54 2.61 -4.09
N VAL A 69 -6.64 1.37 -4.55
CA VAL A 69 -7.88 0.83 -5.15
C VAL A 69 -9.05 0.96 -4.19
N GLU A 70 -8.84 0.56 -2.93
CA GLU A 70 -9.88 0.61 -1.90
C GLU A 70 -10.35 2.02 -1.61
N THR A 71 -9.42 2.92 -1.30
CA THR A 71 -9.74 4.28 -0.83
C THR A 71 -10.25 5.18 -1.93
N SER A 72 -9.78 5.00 -3.16
CA SER A 72 -10.27 5.74 -4.32
C SER A 72 -11.56 5.16 -4.91
N ASN A 73 -12.00 3.99 -4.42
CA ASN A 73 -13.06 3.19 -5.05
C ASN A 73 -12.83 3.03 -6.56
N ALA A 74 -11.56 2.86 -6.95
CA ALA A 74 -11.17 2.81 -8.35
C ALA A 74 -11.64 1.49 -8.98
N ASP A 75 -12.51 1.60 -9.95
CA ASP A 75 -13.03 0.51 -10.77
C ASP A 75 -12.27 0.36 -12.09
N ASN A 76 -11.39 1.30 -12.40
CA ASN A 76 -10.66 1.32 -13.66
C ASN A 76 -9.22 1.83 -13.52
N LYS A 77 -8.37 1.36 -14.44
CA LYS A 77 -6.95 1.66 -14.53
C LYS A 77 -6.64 3.16 -14.68
N LYS A 78 -7.44 3.90 -15.44
CA LYS A 78 -7.19 5.31 -15.72
C LYS A 78 -7.22 6.16 -14.45
N LEU A 79 -8.12 5.84 -13.51
CA LEU A 79 -8.20 6.55 -12.23
C LEU A 79 -6.96 6.31 -11.38
N LEU A 80 -6.48 5.07 -11.31
CA LEU A 80 -5.25 4.76 -10.56
C LEU A 80 -4.01 5.42 -11.15
N TRP A 81 -3.88 5.41 -12.49
CA TRP A 81 -2.80 6.13 -13.15
C TRP A 81 -2.86 7.64 -12.90
N LYS A 82 -4.06 8.22 -12.75
CA LYS A 82 -4.21 9.63 -12.38
C LYS A 82 -3.56 9.94 -11.02
N PHE A 83 -3.75 9.07 -10.01
CA PHE A 83 -3.09 9.22 -8.71
C PHE A 83 -1.57 9.07 -8.82
N VAL A 84 -1.10 8.07 -9.57
CA VAL A 84 0.34 7.86 -9.79
C VAL A 84 0.99 9.06 -10.47
N LYS A 85 0.37 9.61 -11.52
CA LYS A 85 0.86 10.80 -12.24
C LYS A 85 0.81 12.07 -11.39
N LYS A 86 -0.12 12.19 -10.45
CA LYS A 86 -0.15 13.31 -9.50
C LYS A 86 1.11 13.32 -8.64
N TYR A 87 1.58 12.15 -8.21
CA TYR A 87 2.80 12.01 -7.41
C TYR A 87 4.09 12.09 -8.22
N LYS A 88 4.09 11.52 -9.43
CA LYS A 88 5.26 11.51 -10.35
C LYS A 88 4.82 12.00 -11.72
N GLN A 89 4.96 13.31 -11.95
CA GLN A 89 4.45 13.97 -13.17
C GLN A 89 5.09 13.45 -14.47
N ASP A 90 6.35 13.03 -14.43
CA ASP A 90 7.11 12.59 -15.61
C ASP A 90 6.94 11.10 -15.93
N ILE A 91 6.05 10.38 -15.22
CA ILE A 91 5.90 8.95 -15.42
C ILE A 91 5.00 8.63 -16.63
N LYS A 92 5.47 7.72 -17.49
CA LYS A 92 4.72 7.27 -18.66
C LYS A 92 4.28 5.83 -18.49
N GLU A 93 3.04 5.53 -18.88
CA GLU A 93 2.44 4.20 -18.72
C GLU A 93 3.15 3.14 -19.55
N ASP A 94 3.57 3.49 -20.77
CA ASP A 94 4.27 2.62 -21.71
C ASP A 94 5.71 2.23 -21.26
N GLU A 95 6.32 3.02 -20.38
CA GLU A 95 7.62 2.73 -19.77
C GLU A 95 7.51 1.78 -18.56
N HIS A 96 6.28 1.47 -18.10
CA HIS A 96 6.02 0.70 -16.89
C HIS A 96 5.03 -0.47 -17.10
N PRO A 97 5.32 -1.42 -18.01
CA PRO A 97 4.39 -2.51 -18.33
C PRO A 97 4.12 -3.48 -17.17
N ILE A 98 5.09 -3.72 -16.27
CA ILE A 98 4.87 -4.54 -15.08
C ILE A 98 3.88 -3.84 -14.15
N PHE A 99 4.12 -2.56 -13.87
CA PHE A 99 3.25 -1.78 -13.00
C PHE A 99 1.84 -1.61 -13.59
N ASP A 100 1.75 -1.42 -14.90
CA ASP A 100 0.48 -1.33 -15.61
C ASP A 100 -0.37 -2.61 -15.47
N ASN A 101 0.27 -3.78 -15.55
CA ASN A 101 -0.38 -5.06 -15.28
C ASN A 101 -0.76 -5.21 -13.80
N LEU A 102 0.09 -4.76 -12.87
CA LEU A 102 -0.21 -4.81 -11.44
C LEU A 102 -1.46 -4.00 -11.08
N ILE A 103 -1.70 -2.85 -11.74
CA ILE A 103 -2.93 -2.07 -11.55
C ILE A 103 -4.17 -2.92 -11.87
N ASN A 104 -4.17 -3.62 -13.01
CA ASN A 104 -5.30 -4.47 -13.39
C ASN A 104 -5.51 -5.62 -12.39
N TYR A 105 -4.41 -6.25 -11.95
CA TYR A 105 -4.47 -7.32 -10.96
C TYR A 105 -4.92 -6.81 -9.58
N ALA A 106 -4.54 -5.60 -9.19
CA ALA A 106 -4.96 -5.00 -7.91
C ALA A 106 -6.47 -4.76 -7.90
N ILE A 107 -7.03 -4.18 -8.95
CA ILE A 107 -8.48 -3.97 -9.09
C ILE A 107 -9.22 -5.31 -9.00
N LYS A 108 -8.76 -6.30 -9.76
CA LYS A 108 -9.39 -7.63 -9.76
C LYS A 108 -9.29 -8.30 -8.40
N TYR A 109 -8.10 -8.32 -7.80
CA TYR A 109 -7.88 -8.94 -6.49
C TYR A 109 -8.70 -8.26 -5.39
N PHE A 110 -8.78 -6.93 -5.41
CA PHE A 110 -9.62 -6.19 -4.48
C PHE A 110 -11.09 -6.63 -4.58
N ASN A 111 -11.65 -6.64 -5.79
CA ASN A 111 -13.05 -7.03 -5.98
C ASN A 111 -13.32 -8.49 -5.63
N ASP A 112 -12.42 -9.42 -6.00
CA ASP A 112 -12.62 -10.86 -5.84
C ASP A 112 -12.32 -11.38 -4.42
N VAL A 113 -11.44 -10.70 -3.67
CA VAL A 113 -10.88 -11.24 -2.41
C VAL A 113 -11.06 -10.32 -1.22
N ILE A 114 -10.85 -9.00 -1.39
CA ILE A 114 -10.77 -8.08 -0.24
C ILE A 114 -12.13 -7.51 0.10
N LYS A 115 -12.84 -6.99 -0.89
CA LYS A 115 -14.07 -6.18 -0.70
C LYS A 115 -15.11 -6.82 0.21
N THR A 116 -15.24 -8.14 0.17
CA THR A 116 -16.23 -8.90 0.96
C THR A 116 -15.82 -9.16 2.41
N LYS A 117 -14.57 -8.90 2.77
CA LYS A 117 -14.00 -9.23 4.09
C LYS A 117 -13.76 -8.01 4.98
N LYS A 118 -13.91 -6.81 4.45
CA LYS A 118 -13.58 -5.57 5.18
C LYS A 118 -14.58 -5.28 6.30
N VAL A 119 -14.02 -4.98 7.48
CA VAL A 119 -14.78 -4.55 8.65
C VAL A 119 -14.17 -3.25 9.15
N TYR A 120 -14.91 -2.16 9.01
CA TYR A 120 -14.46 -0.84 9.47
C TYR A 120 -14.80 -0.64 10.94
N LYS A 121 -13.84 -0.08 11.69
CA LYS A 121 -14.04 0.24 13.10
C LYS A 121 -14.87 1.51 13.25
N THR A 122 -15.85 1.46 14.16
CA THR A 122 -16.53 2.64 14.68
C THR A 122 -15.68 3.22 15.82
N PRO A 123 -15.03 4.39 15.64
CA PRO A 123 -14.21 4.97 16.69
C PRO A 123 -15.06 5.53 17.84
N ASN A 124 -14.56 5.37 19.08
CA ASN A 124 -15.17 6.02 20.25
C ASN A 124 -14.88 7.54 20.28
N GLU A 125 -15.44 8.29 21.24
CA GLU A 125 -15.31 9.75 21.29
C GLU A 125 -13.85 10.24 21.44
N SER A 126 -13.03 9.55 22.22
CA SER A 126 -11.59 9.87 22.35
C SER A 126 -10.83 9.62 21.03
N GLU A 127 -11.11 8.50 20.38
CA GLU A 127 -10.53 8.14 19.09
C GLU A 127 -10.98 9.10 17.98
N LYS A 128 -12.26 9.53 17.98
CA LYS A 128 -12.76 10.57 17.09
C LYS A 128 -12.04 11.89 17.32
N GLY A 129 -11.77 12.25 18.59
CA GLY A 129 -10.99 13.42 18.95
C GLY A 129 -9.59 13.41 18.33
N ALA A 130 -8.87 12.29 18.46
CA ALA A 130 -7.54 12.11 17.90
C ALA A 130 -7.54 12.13 16.35
N LEU A 131 -8.52 11.50 15.70
CA LEU A 131 -8.67 11.54 14.24
C LEU A 131 -9.05 12.95 13.73
N ASN A 132 -9.85 13.71 14.48
CA ASN A 132 -10.14 15.12 14.16
C ASN A 132 -8.89 16.01 14.33
N ALA A 133 -8.04 15.72 15.32
CA ALA A 133 -6.74 16.39 15.45
C ALA A 133 -5.83 16.09 14.25
N LEU A 134 -5.82 14.85 13.74
CA LEU A 134 -5.12 14.50 12.50
C LEU A 134 -5.65 15.30 11.31
N ILE A 135 -6.97 15.37 11.12
CA ILE A 135 -7.57 16.18 10.05
C ILE A 135 -7.11 17.64 10.12
N LYS A 136 -7.11 18.24 11.32
CA LYS A 136 -6.65 19.63 11.52
C LYS A 136 -5.16 19.78 11.26
N SER A 137 -4.35 18.84 11.68
CA SER A 137 -2.89 18.86 11.43
C SER A 137 -2.57 18.82 9.94
N LEU A 138 -3.34 18.05 9.17
CA LEU A 138 -3.22 17.99 7.71
C LEU A 138 -3.61 19.32 7.01
N ASP A 139 -4.28 20.26 7.67
CA ASP A 139 -4.52 21.62 7.12
C ASP A 139 -3.23 22.41 6.92
N ASN A 140 -2.17 22.08 7.68
CA ASN A 140 -0.84 22.67 7.56
C ASN A 140 0.08 21.92 6.60
N CYS A 141 -0.40 20.86 5.95
CA CYS A 141 0.34 20.05 4.98
C CYS A 141 -0.13 20.35 3.55
N ASN A 142 0.76 20.10 2.60
CA ASN A 142 0.46 20.18 1.17
C ASN A 142 0.99 18.94 0.44
N ASP A 143 0.59 18.76 -0.81
CA ASP A 143 0.95 17.59 -1.62
C ASP A 143 2.43 17.56 -2.04
N ASP A 144 3.19 18.66 -1.88
CA ASP A 144 4.62 18.75 -2.21
C ASP A 144 5.52 18.33 -1.02
N MET A 145 4.94 18.12 0.17
CA MET A 145 5.69 17.67 1.34
C MET A 145 6.23 16.25 1.15
N ALA A 146 7.46 16.03 1.62
CA ALA A 146 8.07 14.71 1.59
C ALA A 146 7.25 13.69 2.41
N PRO A 147 7.16 12.42 1.96
CA PRO A 147 6.46 11.36 2.71
C PRO A 147 6.92 11.21 4.16
N GLU A 148 8.21 11.48 4.42
CA GLU A 148 8.81 11.43 5.75
C GLU A 148 8.32 12.55 6.66
N GLU A 149 8.10 13.73 6.12
CA GLU A 149 7.54 14.89 6.84
C GLU A 149 6.08 14.64 7.20
N LEU A 150 5.29 14.16 6.24
CA LEU A 150 3.91 13.73 6.47
C LEU A 150 3.82 12.64 7.54
N GLN A 151 4.72 11.65 7.49
CA GLN A 151 4.79 10.60 8.50
C GLN A 151 5.12 11.14 9.89
N THR A 152 6.05 12.09 9.97
CA THR A 152 6.46 12.74 11.23
C THR A 152 5.29 13.53 11.83
N ASN A 153 4.53 14.24 11.01
CA ASN A 153 3.31 14.93 11.42
C ASN A 153 2.32 13.95 12.08
N ILE A 154 2.04 12.81 11.43
CA ILE A 154 1.12 11.79 11.97
C ILE A 154 1.62 11.23 13.30
N PHE A 155 2.94 10.97 13.44
CA PHE A 155 3.53 10.54 14.71
C PHE A 155 3.33 11.58 15.81
N THR A 156 3.52 12.87 15.50
CA THR A 156 3.36 13.97 16.45
C THR A 156 1.92 14.05 16.93
N VAL A 157 0.96 14.02 16.02
CA VAL A 157 -0.47 14.01 16.38
C VAL A 157 -0.82 12.83 17.29
N GLY A 158 -0.35 11.64 17.00
CA GLY A 158 -0.58 10.46 17.84
C GLY A 158 -0.03 10.64 19.26
N LYS A 159 1.21 11.16 19.39
CA LYS A 159 1.84 11.42 20.69
C LYS A 159 1.07 12.45 21.53
N GLU A 160 0.54 13.51 20.89
CA GLU A 160 -0.19 14.59 21.54
C GLU A 160 -1.62 14.22 21.92
N ASN A 161 -2.19 13.18 21.28
CA ASN A 161 -3.58 12.76 21.48
C ASN A 161 -3.70 11.40 22.18
N GLY A 162 -2.80 11.09 23.13
CA GLY A 162 -2.93 9.97 24.04
C GLY A 162 -2.22 8.68 23.62
N TYR A 163 -1.51 8.66 22.48
CA TYR A 163 -0.79 7.46 22.00
C TYR A 163 0.73 7.53 22.17
N LYS A 164 1.23 8.41 23.07
CA LYS A 164 2.67 8.62 23.26
C LYS A 164 3.40 7.33 23.63
N GLU A 165 2.82 6.52 24.51
CA GLU A 165 3.41 5.28 25.02
C GLU A 165 3.21 4.10 24.04
N ASN A 166 2.21 4.16 23.17
CA ASN A 166 1.92 3.09 22.22
C ASN A 166 1.45 3.65 20.86
N LEU A 167 2.39 4.10 20.04
CA LEU A 167 2.12 4.58 18.69
C LEU A 167 1.60 3.49 17.75
N ARG A 168 1.80 2.21 18.09
CA ARG A 168 1.24 1.11 17.29
C ARG A 168 -0.28 1.14 17.33
N ASP A 169 -0.91 1.44 18.47
CA ASP A 169 -2.36 1.53 18.60
C ASP A 169 -2.91 2.74 17.85
N TRP A 170 -2.14 3.84 17.76
CA TRP A 170 -2.49 4.99 16.92
C TRP A 170 -2.60 4.61 15.45
N PHE A 171 -1.58 3.95 14.90
CA PHE A 171 -1.63 3.51 13.51
C PHE A 171 -2.67 2.44 13.27
N LYS A 172 -2.86 1.50 14.21
CA LYS A 172 -3.93 0.51 14.16
C LYS A 172 -5.30 1.20 14.07
N LEU A 173 -5.56 2.22 14.91
CA LEU A 173 -6.80 3.00 14.83
C LEU A 173 -7.01 3.61 13.45
N ILE A 174 -6.00 4.28 12.90
CA ILE A 174 -6.08 4.85 11.55
C ILE A 174 -6.42 3.76 10.52
N TYR A 175 -5.74 2.63 10.57
CA TYR A 175 -5.94 1.54 9.61
C TYR A 175 -7.32 0.91 9.72
N GLU A 176 -7.78 0.63 10.93
CA GLU A 176 -9.11 0.05 11.18
C GLU A 176 -10.24 0.99 10.70
N VAL A 177 -10.08 2.29 10.88
CA VAL A 177 -11.10 3.28 10.46
C VAL A 177 -11.01 3.55 8.95
N VAL A 178 -9.80 3.72 8.40
CA VAL A 178 -9.63 4.12 7.00
C VAL A 178 -9.70 2.93 6.05
N PHE A 179 -9.03 1.82 6.39
CA PHE A 179 -8.87 0.65 5.52
C PHE A 179 -9.63 -0.59 6.00
N GLY A 180 -10.29 -0.57 7.15
CA GLY A 180 -10.99 -1.74 7.70
C GLY A 180 -10.06 -2.93 7.96
N ASP A 181 -8.82 -2.68 8.36
CA ASP A 181 -7.79 -3.67 8.64
C ASP A 181 -6.93 -3.22 9.82
N GLU A 182 -6.31 -4.15 10.55
CA GLU A 182 -5.40 -3.81 11.65
C GLU A 182 -4.03 -3.28 11.17
N ASN A 183 -3.70 -3.54 9.92
CA ASN A 183 -2.46 -3.16 9.27
C ASN A 183 -2.74 -2.34 8.01
N GLY A 184 -1.79 -1.48 7.64
CA GLY A 184 -1.92 -0.64 6.46
C GLY A 184 -0.58 -0.13 5.96
N PRO A 185 -0.59 0.74 4.93
CA PRO A 185 0.60 1.31 4.36
C PRO A 185 1.29 2.28 5.33
N ARG A 186 2.55 2.60 5.05
CA ARG A 186 3.18 3.75 5.69
C ARG A 186 2.39 5.01 5.33
N MET A 187 1.70 5.60 6.32
CA MET A 187 0.69 6.64 6.09
C MET A 187 1.23 7.89 5.40
N GLY A 188 2.45 8.33 5.72
CA GLY A 188 3.06 9.46 5.03
C GLY A 188 3.22 9.19 3.53
N PHE A 189 3.59 7.97 3.17
CA PHE A 189 3.70 7.54 1.77
C PHE A 189 2.32 7.43 1.11
N PHE A 190 1.33 6.90 1.83
CA PHE A 190 -0.04 6.83 1.35
C PHE A 190 -0.59 8.24 1.04
N ILE A 191 -0.43 9.20 1.96
CA ILE A 191 -0.94 10.56 1.80
C ILE A 191 -0.28 11.26 0.60
N SER A 192 1.04 11.08 0.41
CA SER A 192 1.74 11.68 -0.73
C SER A 192 1.22 11.19 -2.09
N PHE A 193 0.72 9.95 -2.18
CA PHE A 193 0.09 9.41 -3.39
C PHE A 193 -1.39 9.76 -3.51
N PHE A 194 -2.13 9.59 -2.43
CA PHE A 194 -3.57 9.77 -2.43
C PHE A 194 -3.95 11.26 -2.46
N GLY A 195 -3.16 12.09 -1.81
CA GLY A 195 -3.36 13.52 -1.64
C GLY A 195 -3.77 13.89 -0.23
N VAL A 196 -3.32 15.05 0.22
CA VAL A 196 -3.61 15.58 1.57
C VAL A 196 -5.10 15.86 1.73
N GLN A 197 -5.71 16.56 0.78
CA GLN A 197 -7.14 16.92 0.85
C GLN A 197 -8.04 15.69 0.69
N GLU A 198 -7.68 14.77 -0.20
CA GLU A 198 -8.39 13.51 -0.39
C GLU A 198 -8.34 12.66 0.87
N THR A 199 -7.19 12.60 1.56
CA THR A 199 -7.05 11.87 2.83
C THR A 199 -7.91 12.49 3.93
N LYS A 200 -7.91 13.81 4.06
CA LYS A 200 -8.79 14.51 5.01
C LYS A 200 -10.26 14.19 4.75
N GLN A 201 -10.67 14.24 3.49
CA GLN A 201 -12.07 13.95 3.13
C GLN A 201 -12.41 12.48 3.39
N LEU A 202 -11.48 11.57 3.11
CA LEU A 202 -11.63 10.14 3.39
C LEU A 202 -11.88 9.90 4.89
N ILE A 203 -11.03 10.46 5.77
CA ILE A 203 -11.19 10.32 7.23
C ILE A 203 -12.52 10.94 7.68
N LYS A 204 -12.89 12.15 7.22
CA LYS A 204 -14.17 12.80 7.53
C LYS A 204 -15.36 11.92 7.14
N ASN A 205 -15.34 11.37 5.93
CA ASN A 205 -16.41 10.50 5.45
C ASN A 205 -16.56 9.24 6.33
N LYS A 206 -15.45 8.66 6.76
CA LYS A 206 -15.48 7.49 7.66
C LYS A 206 -16.01 7.83 9.05
N LEU A 207 -15.73 9.03 9.58
CA LEU A 207 -16.25 9.50 10.87
C LEU A 207 -17.74 9.84 10.82
N ASN A 208 -18.27 10.27 9.68
CA ASN A 208 -19.66 10.68 9.51
C ASN A 208 -20.60 9.53 9.13
N ASN A 209 -20.08 8.42 8.61
CA ASN A 209 -20.87 7.25 8.18
C ASN A 209 -21.03 6.19 9.28
N VAL A 210 -20.82 6.58 10.53
CA VAL A 210 -20.88 5.71 11.71
C VAL A 210 -22.03 6.11 12.64
#